data_771e07c0d136ece685db05c9598856f9
#
_entry.id   771e07c0d136ece685db05c9598856f9
#
_cell.length_a   1.000
_cell.length_b   1.000
_cell.length_c   1.000
_cell.angle_alpha   90.00
_cell.angle_beta   90.00
_cell.angle_gamma   90.00
#
_symmetry.space_group_name_H-M   'P 1'
#
loop_
_entity.id
_entity.type
_entity.pdbx_description
1 polymer ?
#
loop_
_entity_poly.entity_id
_entity_poly.type
_entity_poly.pdbx_seq_one_letter_code
_entity_poly.pdbx_strand_id
1 'polypeptide(L)'
;IEEYLEEQEKAGNLKRPPKGEFKAAGNYQSALDFEKNMMVIMPLALLAIFLILYLENRSVLNTFIIFSGIAVAFSGGFILLWLYGQPGFLNVDVFGHNLRELFQVRSINLSTAVWVGFIALFGIATDDGVVISTYLRQRFKKDNPQTLAEIRAATVAAGKRRCRPCLMTTATTL
;
A
#
# COMPACT_ATOMS: atom_id res chain seq x y z
N ILE A 1 -15.54 -18.06 17.55
CA ILE A 1 -15.85 -19.42 17.07
C ILE A 1 -15.16 -20.43 17.98
N GLU A 2 -13.88 -20.28 18.29
CA GLU A 2 -13.17 -21.17 19.22
C GLU A 2 -13.79 -21.15 20.61
N GLU A 3 -14.11 -19.97 21.14
CA GLU A 3 -14.78 -19.78 22.42
C GLU A 3 -16.17 -20.45 22.44
N TYR A 4 -16.93 -20.35 21.35
CA TYR A 4 -18.22 -21.02 21.20
C TYR A 4 -18.09 -22.54 21.16
N LEU A 5 -17.06 -23.07 20.48
CA LEU A 5 -16.78 -24.50 20.42
C LEU A 5 -16.36 -25.07 21.78
N GLU A 6 -15.54 -24.32 22.54
CA GLU A 6 -15.16 -24.69 23.92
C GLU A 6 -16.37 -24.68 24.87
N GLU A 7 -17.28 -23.73 24.69
CA GLU A 7 -18.50 -23.63 25.49
C GLU A 7 -19.44 -24.81 25.21
N GLN A 8 -19.58 -25.22 23.95
CA GLN A 8 -20.36 -26.40 23.55
C GLN A 8 -19.71 -27.72 23.98
N GLU A 9 -18.38 -27.78 24.03
CA GLU A 9 -17.65 -28.93 24.59
C GLU A 9 -17.86 -29.04 26.10
N LYS A 10 -17.79 -27.93 26.84
CA LYS A 10 -18.06 -27.87 28.28
C LYS A 10 -19.53 -28.19 28.60
N ALA A 11 -20.45 -27.82 27.71
CA ALA A 11 -21.86 -28.16 27.82
C ALA A 11 -22.19 -29.61 27.48
N GLY A 12 -21.20 -30.41 27.03
CA GLY A 12 -21.37 -31.83 26.69
C GLY A 12 -22.07 -32.11 25.36
N ASN A 13 -22.34 -31.04 24.58
CA ASN A 13 -23.00 -31.14 23.27
C ASN A 13 -22.08 -31.58 22.15
N LEU A 14 -20.76 -31.41 22.33
CA LEU A 14 -19.72 -31.80 21.39
C LEU A 14 -18.70 -32.73 22.09
N LYS A 15 -18.51 -33.93 21.58
CA LYS A 15 -17.48 -34.85 22.06
C LYS A 15 -16.25 -34.74 21.16
N ARG A 16 -15.13 -34.34 21.74
CA ARG A 16 -13.84 -34.32 21.03
C ARG A 16 -13.39 -35.75 20.76
N PRO A 17 -13.07 -36.14 19.51
CA PRO A 17 -12.49 -37.45 19.24
C PRO A 17 -11.11 -37.54 19.89
N PRO A 18 -10.67 -38.73 20.36
CA PRO A 18 -9.47 -38.93 21.19
C PRO A 18 -8.14 -38.53 20.51
N LYS A 19 -8.13 -38.19 19.24
CA LYS A 19 -6.98 -37.67 18.45
C LYS A 19 -7.36 -36.56 17.47
N GLY A 20 -8.48 -35.87 17.67
CA GLY A 20 -8.95 -34.84 16.75
C GLY A 20 -9.01 -33.47 17.40
N GLU A 21 -8.67 -32.43 16.67
CA GLU A 21 -8.89 -31.06 16.99
C GLU A 21 -10.03 -30.50 16.15
N PHE A 22 -10.91 -29.71 16.73
CA PHE A 22 -11.88 -28.94 15.96
C PHE A 22 -11.15 -27.80 15.29
N LYS A 23 -11.06 -27.83 13.96
CA LYS A 23 -10.59 -26.70 13.16
C LYS A 23 -11.75 -26.07 12.43
N ALA A 24 -11.90 -24.75 12.56
CA ALA A 24 -12.81 -24.01 11.73
C ALA A 24 -12.35 -24.12 10.27
N ALA A 25 -13.03 -24.96 9.48
CA ALA A 25 -12.70 -25.16 8.07
C ALA A 25 -13.36 -24.08 7.21
N GLY A 26 -12.65 -23.62 6.18
CA GLY A 26 -13.17 -22.69 5.20
C GLY A 26 -12.44 -21.34 5.15
N ASN A 27 -13.11 -20.34 4.60
CA ASN A 27 -12.54 -19.00 4.35
C ASN A 27 -11.96 -18.30 5.61
N TYR A 28 -12.48 -18.60 6.80
CA TYR A 28 -12.01 -17.99 8.04
C TYR A 28 -10.59 -18.45 8.40
N GLN A 29 -10.33 -19.76 8.34
CA GLN A 29 -9.00 -20.31 8.62
C GLN A 29 -7.97 -19.76 7.60
N SER A 30 -8.35 -19.76 6.32
CA SER A 30 -7.51 -19.22 5.26
C SER A 30 -7.22 -17.74 5.44
N ALA A 31 -8.16 -16.96 5.98
CA ALA A 31 -7.97 -15.55 6.27
C ALA A 31 -6.98 -15.32 7.42
N LEU A 32 -7.08 -16.13 8.50
CA LEU A 32 -6.13 -16.05 9.64
C LEU A 32 -4.71 -16.46 9.23
N ASP A 33 -4.58 -17.53 8.46
CA ASP A 33 -3.28 -18.00 7.96
C ASP A 33 -2.68 -16.97 7.00
N PHE A 34 -3.51 -16.32 6.18
CA PHE A 34 -3.09 -15.24 5.31
C PHE A 34 -2.60 -14.04 6.12
N GLU A 35 -3.32 -13.61 7.16
CA GLU A 35 -2.93 -12.47 7.99
C GLU A 35 -1.59 -12.72 8.68
N LYS A 36 -1.37 -13.92 9.24
CA LYS A 36 -0.08 -14.31 9.81
C LYS A 36 1.05 -14.30 8.78
N ASN A 37 0.81 -14.84 7.60
CA ASN A 37 1.80 -14.86 6.53
C ASN A 37 2.12 -13.47 6.01
N MET A 38 1.13 -12.56 5.92
CA MET A 38 1.35 -11.17 5.49
C MET A 38 2.22 -10.38 6.46
N MET A 39 2.14 -10.66 7.76
CA MET A 39 3.00 -10.03 8.77
C MET A 39 4.50 -10.32 8.51
N VAL A 40 4.83 -11.42 7.86
CA VAL A 40 6.20 -11.78 7.47
C VAL A 40 6.51 -11.35 6.02
N ILE A 41 5.58 -11.54 5.11
CA ILE A 41 5.77 -11.26 3.69
C ILE A 41 5.94 -9.77 3.42
N MET A 42 5.18 -8.90 4.12
CA MET A 42 5.27 -7.45 3.93
C MET A 42 6.66 -6.87 4.25
N PRO A 43 7.24 -7.10 5.43
CA PRO A 43 8.58 -6.59 5.71
C PRO A 43 9.64 -7.23 4.82
N LEU A 44 9.48 -8.50 4.43
CA LEU A 44 10.40 -9.16 3.50
C LEU A 44 10.33 -8.52 2.10
N ALA A 45 9.14 -8.20 1.60
CA ALA A 45 8.96 -7.51 0.34
C ALA A 45 9.55 -6.10 0.37
N LEU A 46 9.33 -5.34 1.45
CA LEU A 46 9.92 -4.01 1.63
C LEU A 46 11.45 -4.07 1.69
N LEU A 47 12.01 -5.07 2.35
CA LEU A 47 13.46 -5.28 2.40
C LEU A 47 14.01 -5.63 1.01
N ALA A 48 13.34 -6.49 0.26
CA ALA A 48 13.73 -6.84 -1.11
C ALA A 48 13.70 -5.60 -2.03
N ILE A 49 12.65 -4.79 -1.95
CA ILE A 49 12.55 -3.53 -2.70
C ILE A 49 13.69 -2.58 -2.29
N PHE A 50 13.97 -2.45 -1.01
CA PHE A 50 15.07 -1.61 -0.52
C PHE A 50 16.42 -2.06 -1.08
N LEU A 51 16.70 -3.37 -1.07
CA LEU A 51 17.93 -3.93 -1.63
C LEU A 51 18.06 -3.66 -3.13
N ILE A 52 17.00 -3.88 -3.90
CA ILE A 52 16.99 -3.62 -5.34
C ILE A 52 17.26 -2.14 -5.62
N LEU A 53 16.58 -1.24 -4.90
CA LEU A 53 16.79 0.20 -5.01
C LEU A 53 18.22 0.62 -4.63
N TYR A 54 18.78 -0.01 -3.62
CA TYR A 54 20.15 0.26 -3.20
C TYR A 54 21.16 -0.16 -4.28
N LEU A 55 20.99 -1.34 -4.87
CA LEU A 55 21.84 -1.83 -5.96
C LEU A 55 21.75 -0.92 -7.19
N GLU A 56 20.56 -0.44 -7.53
CA GLU A 56 20.32 0.47 -8.65
C GLU A 56 20.97 1.83 -8.43
N ASN A 57 20.74 2.44 -7.27
CA ASN A 57 21.19 3.80 -6.99
C ASN A 57 22.64 3.89 -6.48
N ARG A 58 23.19 2.82 -5.93
CA ARG A 58 24.52 2.77 -5.25
C ARG A 58 24.72 3.91 -4.23
N SER A 59 23.65 4.42 -3.64
CA SER A 59 23.63 5.52 -2.68
C SER A 59 22.52 5.31 -1.68
N VAL A 60 22.87 5.14 -0.42
CA VAL A 60 21.91 4.94 0.67
C VAL A 60 20.95 6.13 0.79
N LEU A 61 21.47 7.36 0.69
CA LEU A 61 20.66 8.57 0.81
C LEU A 61 19.57 8.65 -0.27
N ASN A 62 19.92 8.41 -1.53
CA ASN A 62 18.97 8.42 -2.62
C ASN A 62 17.93 7.31 -2.48
N THR A 63 18.37 6.12 -2.06
CA THR A 63 17.47 4.99 -1.77
C THR A 63 16.47 5.35 -0.69
N PHE A 64 16.90 6.00 0.40
CA PHE A 64 16.01 6.47 1.46
C PHE A 64 14.99 7.51 0.99
N ILE A 65 15.40 8.43 0.12
CA ILE A 65 14.49 9.44 -0.45
C ILE A 65 13.39 8.76 -1.29
N ILE A 66 13.74 7.80 -2.14
CA ILE A 66 12.78 7.05 -2.94
C ILE A 66 11.86 6.21 -2.02
N PHE A 67 12.46 5.54 -1.04
CA PHE A 67 11.75 4.69 -0.09
C PHE A 67 10.77 5.48 0.80
N SER A 68 11.07 6.75 1.09
CA SER A 68 10.13 7.62 1.80
C SER A 68 8.82 7.85 1.03
N GLY A 69 8.87 7.79 -0.31
CA GLY A 69 7.67 7.83 -1.16
C GLY A 69 6.72 6.67 -0.91
N ILE A 70 7.25 5.47 -0.62
CA ILE A 70 6.45 4.29 -0.25
C ILE A 70 5.71 4.55 1.07
N ALA A 71 6.38 5.15 2.06
CA ALA A 71 5.75 5.47 3.35
C ALA A 71 4.60 6.47 3.18
N VAL A 72 4.76 7.47 2.31
CA VAL A 72 3.71 8.44 1.98
C VAL A 72 2.54 7.76 1.27
N ALA A 73 2.82 6.90 0.27
CA ALA A 73 1.80 6.15 -0.46
C ALA A 73 1.00 5.23 0.49
N PHE A 74 1.70 4.55 1.40
CA PHE A 74 1.10 3.68 2.41
C PHE A 74 0.17 4.46 3.35
N SER A 75 0.65 5.60 3.87
CA SER A 75 -0.16 6.45 4.74
C SER A 75 -1.39 7.00 4.01
N GLY A 76 -1.25 7.38 2.74
CA GLY A 76 -2.36 7.82 1.89
C GLY A 76 -3.43 6.74 1.71
N GLY A 77 -3.00 5.49 1.49
CA GLY A 77 -3.90 4.34 1.40
C GLY A 77 -4.70 4.10 2.69
N PHE A 78 -4.04 4.17 3.85
CA PHE A 78 -4.73 4.03 5.15
C PHE A 78 -5.67 5.20 5.45
N ILE A 79 -5.28 6.43 5.12
CA ILE A 79 -6.15 7.60 5.26
C ILE A 79 -7.41 7.41 4.40
N LEU A 80 -7.27 6.93 3.18
CA LEU A 80 -8.40 6.67 2.30
C LEU A 80 -9.31 5.58 2.86
N LEU A 81 -8.77 4.46 3.34
CA LEU A 81 -9.54 3.39 3.98
C LEU A 81 -10.30 3.89 5.22
N TRP A 82 -9.64 4.69 6.05
CA TRP A 82 -10.28 5.31 7.21
C TRP A 82 -11.41 6.26 6.79
N LEU A 83 -11.20 7.03 5.73
CA LEU A 83 -12.19 7.96 5.19
C LEU A 83 -13.44 7.22 4.67
N TYR A 84 -13.25 6.08 4.01
CA TYR A 84 -14.35 5.21 3.59
C TYR A 84 -15.17 4.66 4.78
N GLY A 85 -14.54 4.47 5.93
CA GLY A 85 -15.20 4.07 7.17
C GLY A 85 -16.08 5.17 7.80
N GLN A 86 -15.87 6.44 7.44
CA GLN A 86 -16.63 7.56 7.99
C GLN A 86 -18.04 7.64 7.42
N PRO A 87 -19.09 7.77 8.26
CA PRO A 87 -20.48 7.80 7.79
C PRO A 87 -20.81 9.06 6.97
N GLY A 88 -20.05 10.14 7.12
CA GLY A 88 -20.21 11.40 6.39
C GLY A 88 -19.51 11.45 5.03
N PHE A 89 -18.65 10.47 4.73
CA PHE A 89 -17.89 10.49 3.48
C PHE A 89 -18.77 10.16 2.28
N LEU A 90 -18.77 11.03 1.26
CA LEU A 90 -19.61 10.93 0.05
C LEU A 90 -21.12 10.85 0.34
N ASN A 91 -21.57 11.24 1.53
CA ASN A 91 -22.99 11.31 1.86
C ASN A 91 -23.59 12.63 1.34
N VAL A 92 -23.52 12.83 0.02
CA VAL A 92 -24.03 14.01 -0.69
C VAL A 92 -24.96 13.54 -1.78
N ASP A 93 -26.17 14.10 -1.81
CA ASP A 93 -27.14 13.84 -2.86
C ASP A 93 -26.84 14.73 -4.07
N VAL A 94 -26.47 14.09 -5.18
CA VAL A 94 -26.24 14.75 -6.46
C VAL A 94 -27.22 14.17 -7.49
N PHE A 95 -28.01 15.05 -8.10
CA PHE A 95 -29.05 14.68 -9.06
C PHE A 95 -30.07 13.65 -8.54
N GLY A 96 -30.39 13.67 -7.23
CA GLY A 96 -31.34 12.76 -6.63
C GLY A 96 -30.82 11.36 -6.30
N HIS A 97 -29.53 11.13 -6.46
CA HIS A 97 -28.84 9.90 -6.05
C HIS A 97 -27.78 10.22 -5.00
N ASN A 98 -27.75 9.42 -3.94
CA ASN A 98 -26.71 9.52 -2.93
C ASN A 98 -25.41 8.91 -3.48
N LEU A 99 -24.35 9.72 -3.53
CA LEU A 99 -23.05 9.27 -4.05
C LEU A 99 -22.49 8.07 -3.26
N ARG A 100 -22.77 7.99 -1.97
CA ARG A 100 -22.35 6.87 -1.13
C ARG A 100 -23.01 5.55 -1.57
N GLU A 101 -24.28 5.57 -1.96
CA GLU A 101 -24.99 4.39 -2.48
C GLU A 101 -24.55 4.06 -3.90
N LEU A 102 -24.35 5.07 -4.74
CA LEU A 102 -23.91 4.90 -6.13
C LEU A 102 -22.55 4.24 -6.22
N PHE A 103 -21.61 4.65 -5.38
CA PHE A 103 -20.26 4.08 -5.31
C PHE A 103 -20.14 2.90 -4.32
N GLN A 104 -21.25 2.44 -3.74
CA GLN A 104 -21.29 1.35 -2.75
C GLN A 104 -20.25 1.50 -1.64
N VAL A 105 -20.02 2.74 -1.17
CA VAL A 105 -19.04 3.05 -0.13
C VAL A 105 -19.48 2.43 1.19
N ARG A 106 -18.82 1.33 1.56
CA ARG A 106 -19.01 0.62 2.83
C ARG A 106 -17.69 0.64 3.61
N SER A 107 -17.76 0.37 4.89
CA SER A 107 -16.55 0.12 5.68
C SER A 107 -15.79 -1.07 5.09
N ILE A 108 -14.55 -0.83 4.69
CA ILE A 108 -13.70 -1.85 4.09
C ILE A 108 -12.84 -2.44 5.20
N ASN A 109 -13.00 -3.73 5.49
CA ASN A 109 -12.09 -4.45 6.35
C ASN A 109 -10.78 -4.74 5.61
N LEU A 110 -9.67 -4.83 6.35
CA LEU A 110 -8.38 -5.24 5.82
C LEU A 110 -8.46 -6.69 5.33
N SER A 111 -8.92 -6.85 4.09
CA SER A 111 -9.01 -8.16 3.43
C SER A 111 -7.72 -8.47 2.66
N THR A 112 -7.57 -9.72 2.24
CA THR A 112 -6.50 -10.18 1.34
C THR A 112 -6.34 -9.27 0.12
N ALA A 113 -7.44 -8.83 -0.48
CA ALA A 113 -7.42 -7.95 -1.66
C ALA A 113 -6.78 -6.59 -1.36
N VAL A 114 -7.05 -6.02 -0.18
CA VAL A 114 -6.45 -4.74 0.26
C VAL A 114 -4.94 -4.87 0.41
N TRP A 115 -4.46 -5.96 1.01
CA TRP A 115 -3.03 -6.22 1.17
C TRP A 115 -2.30 -6.38 -0.17
N VAL A 116 -2.90 -7.12 -1.09
CA VAL A 116 -2.38 -7.25 -2.47
C VAL A 116 -2.34 -5.89 -3.17
N GLY A 117 -3.37 -5.05 -2.98
CA GLY A 117 -3.40 -3.69 -3.47
C GLY A 117 -2.26 -2.82 -2.92
N PHE A 118 -1.93 -2.95 -1.65
CA PHE A 118 -0.77 -2.24 -1.07
C PHE A 118 0.56 -2.68 -1.67
N ILE A 119 0.76 -3.98 -1.91
CA ILE A 119 1.97 -4.49 -2.56
C ILE A 119 2.11 -3.92 -3.98
N ALA A 120 1.02 -3.88 -4.74
CA ALA A 120 0.99 -3.28 -6.06
C ALA A 120 1.29 -1.76 -6.01
N LEU A 121 0.71 -1.05 -5.03
CA LEU A 121 0.96 0.37 -4.79
C LEU A 121 2.44 0.66 -4.50
N PHE A 122 3.12 -0.20 -3.75
CA PHE A 122 4.56 -0.07 -3.51
C PHE A 122 5.37 -0.17 -4.79
N GLY A 123 5.00 -1.09 -5.69
CA GLY A 123 5.65 -1.22 -6.99
C GLY A 123 5.53 0.07 -7.81
N ILE A 124 4.34 0.64 -7.93
CA ILE A 124 4.08 1.87 -8.68
C ILE A 124 4.83 3.06 -8.06
N ALA A 125 4.73 3.24 -6.74
CA ALA A 125 5.40 4.33 -6.03
C ALA A 125 6.93 4.26 -6.17
N THR A 126 7.48 3.06 -6.20
CA THR A 126 8.91 2.83 -6.38
C THR A 126 9.36 3.18 -7.80
N ASP A 127 8.62 2.74 -8.82
CA ASP A 127 8.94 2.99 -10.22
C ASP A 127 8.98 4.49 -10.53
N ASP A 128 7.94 5.22 -10.16
CA ASP A 128 7.91 6.68 -10.32
C ASP A 128 9.07 7.37 -9.57
N GLY A 129 9.38 6.94 -8.36
CA GLY A 129 10.47 7.44 -7.54
C GLY A 129 11.84 7.24 -8.21
N VAL A 130 12.10 6.05 -8.75
CA VAL A 130 13.34 5.72 -9.47
C VAL A 130 13.50 6.59 -10.72
N VAL A 131 12.44 6.70 -11.52
CA VAL A 131 12.46 7.50 -12.76
C VAL A 131 12.77 8.96 -12.47
N ILE A 132 12.12 9.56 -11.48
CA ILE A 132 12.34 10.97 -11.08
C ILE A 132 13.76 11.14 -10.54
N SER A 133 14.21 10.28 -9.65
CA SER A 133 15.55 10.33 -9.04
C SER A 133 16.66 10.21 -10.08
N THR A 134 16.54 9.25 -11.01
CA THR A 134 17.52 9.04 -12.08
C THR A 134 17.61 10.25 -12.99
N TYR A 135 16.46 10.82 -13.38
CA TYR A 135 16.44 12.01 -14.22
C TYR A 135 17.03 13.24 -13.52
N LEU A 136 16.75 13.41 -12.24
CA LEU A 136 17.32 14.47 -11.42
C LEU A 136 18.84 14.37 -11.34
N ARG A 137 19.36 13.17 -11.12
CA ARG A 137 20.80 12.90 -11.10
C ARG A 137 21.47 13.20 -12.44
N GLN A 138 20.85 12.80 -13.56
CA GLN A 138 21.34 13.10 -14.90
C GLN A 138 21.38 14.62 -15.14
N ARG A 139 20.35 15.33 -14.68
CA ARG A 139 20.25 16.77 -14.82
C ARG A 139 21.34 17.48 -14.02
N PHE A 140 21.54 17.12 -12.77
CA PHE A 140 22.61 17.65 -11.93
C PHE A 140 24.01 17.39 -12.48
N LYS A 141 24.23 16.21 -13.05
CA LYS A 141 25.51 15.88 -13.70
C LYS A 141 25.75 16.73 -14.94
N LYS A 142 24.69 17.12 -15.69
CA LYS A 142 24.79 17.92 -16.89
C LYS A 142 24.94 19.41 -16.60
N ASP A 143 24.12 19.95 -15.70
CA ASP A 143 24.03 21.39 -15.44
C ASP A 143 25.02 21.85 -14.35
N ASN A 144 25.61 20.91 -13.58
CA ASN A 144 26.58 21.14 -12.50
C ASN A 144 26.27 22.35 -11.61
N PRO A 145 25.07 22.45 -11.02
CA PRO A 145 24.64 23.62 -10.29
C PRO A 145 25.50 23.86 -9.05
N GLN A 146 26.02 25.09 -8.88
CA GLN A 146 26.89 25.49 -7.78
C GLN A 146 26.17 26.30 -6.72
N THR A 147 25.07 26.96 -7.08
CA THR A 147 24.31 27.80 -6.16
C THR A 147 22.97 27.15 -5.76
N LEU A 148 22.49 27.51 -4.56
CA LEU A 148 21.17 27.03 -4.08
C LEU A 148 20.03 27.37 -5.02
N ALA A 149 20.11 28.54 -5.67
CA ALA A 149 19.11 28.99 -6.65
C ALA A 149 19.12 28.10 -7.91
N GLU A 150 20.30 27.77 -8.42
CA GLU A 150 20.46 26.85 -9.56
C GLU A 150 19.99 25.45 -9.24
N ILE A 151 20.30 24.93 -8.04
CA ILE A 151 19.82 23.62 -7.57
C ILE A 151 18.28 23.60 -7.57
N ARG A 152 17.64 24.61 -7.01
CA ARG A 152 16.18 24.73 -7.01
C ARG A 152 15.60 24.81 -8.43
N ALA A 153 16.19 25.63 -9.28
CA ALA A 153 15.75 25.77 -10.67
C ALA A 153 15.88 24.45 -11.45
N ALA A 154 17.00 23.74 -11.29
CA ALA A 154 17.23 22.43 -11.91
C ALA A 154 16.23 21.37 -11.41
N THR A 155 15.95 21.36 -10.11
CA THR A 155 14.98 20.45 -9.50
C THR A 155 13.57 20.70 -10.00
N VAL A 156 13.12 21.96 -10.03
CA VAL A 156 11.79 22.32 -10.54
C VAL A 156 11.66 22.00 -12.03
N ALA A 157 12.70 22.27 -12.83
CA ALA A 157 12.70 21.95 -14.26
C ALA A 157 12.64 20.45 -14.52
N ALA A 158 13.36 19.65 -13.71
CA ALA A 158 13.31 18.19 -13.76
C ALA A 158 11.93 17.67 -13.40
N GLY A 159 11.33 18.16 -12.30
CA GLY A 159 10.00 17.77 -11.85
C GLY A 159 8.92 18.07 -12.90
N LYS A 160 8.87 19.28 -13.44
CA LYS A 160 7.91 19.68 -14.48
C LYS A 160 7.94 18.77 -15.69
N ARG A 161 9.14 18.31 -16.10
CA ARG A 161 9.31 17.48 -17.28
C ARG A 161 8.87 16.02 -17.08
N ARG A 162 8.98 15.53 -15.85
CA ARG A 162 8.64 14.13 -15.50
C ARG A 162 7.26 13.97 -14.87
N CYS A 163 6.68 15.02 -14.33
CA CYS A 163 5.36 14.97 -13.70
C CYS A 163 4.28 14.46 -14.68
N ARG A 164 4.27 14.92 -15.93
CA ARG A 164 3.28 14.51 -16.93
C ARG A 164 3.35 13.03 -17.28
N PRO A 165 4.51 12.43 -17.63
CA PRO A 165 4.62 10.99 -17.85
C PRO A 165 4.23 10.16 -16.63
N CYS A 166 4.71 10.51 -15.41
CA CYS A 166 4.38 9.79 -14.19
C CYS A 166 2.87 9.80 -13.92
N LEU A 167 2.20 10.95 -14.06
CA LEU A 167 0.74 11.02 -13.92
C LEU A 167 0.01 10.16 -14.95
N MET A 168 0.50 10.12 -16.20
CA MET A 168 -0.10 9.25 -17.21
C MET A 168 0.08 7.77 -16.88
N THR A 169 1.29 7.37 -16.45
CA THR A 169 1.56 5.98 -16.06
C THR A 169 0.68 5.57 -14.89
N THR A 170 0.61 6.37 -13.83
CA THR A 170 -0.23 6.09 -12.68
C THR A 170 -1.71 6.03 -13.05
N ALA A 171 -2.19 6.94 -13.88
CA ALA A 171 -3.59 6.95 -14.34
C ALA A 171 -3.96 5.76 -15.22
N THR A 172 -3.00 5.16 -15.94
CA THR A 172 -3.24 3.98 -16.77
C THR A 172 -3.09 2.67 -16.00
N THR A 173 -2.44 2.70 -14.84
CA THR A 173 -2.22 1.51 -14.00
C THR A 173 -3.34 1.32 -12.97
N LEU A 174 -4.05 2.39 -12.60
CA LEU A 174 -5.23 2.38 -11.72
C LEU A 174 -6.50 2.06 -12.51
#